data_1212555ee6a997f086efa0fdf595e060
#
_entry.id   1212555ee6a997f086efa0fdf595e060
#
_cell.length_a   1.000
_cell.length_b   1.000
_cell.length_c   1.000
_cell.angle_alpha   90.00
_cell.angle_beta   90.00
_cell.angle_gamma   90.00
#
_symmetry.space_group_name_H-M   'P 1'
#
loop_
_entity.id
_entity.type
_entity.pdbx_description
1 polymer ?
#
loop_
_entity_poly.entity_id
_entity_poly.type
_entity_poly.pdbx_seq_one_letter_code
_entity_poly.pdbx_strand_id
1 'polypeptide(L)'
;LARRVTLELAEKHSTLFMSTLAMDILHAPSVVQSQVTLRLVAFIIHQKPLVLYPSLPRLVEAVVKSLDPTHAMVRSSLAKSATLMINELVQTYPTIAFHGGTQRLAVGTHDGPVVLYDLKTGTRLYVLDGHKCAVTACSFSPDGRRFLSMSLAEALVLIWQLHAGVLDMFRRPSRFSARHEPSSDCRSIQIHLGPAAQLSQADTLRQVKFEWRDSRSVRLCVGQAHVNVGVV
;
A
#
# COMPACT_ATOMS: atom_id res chain seq x y z
N LEU A 1 19.39 -24.57 0.11
CA LEU A 1 20.19 -23.95 -0.97
C LEU A 1 19.34 -22.97 -1.80
N ALA A 2 18.20 -23.38 -2.39
CA ALA A 2 17.39 -22.56 -3.29
C ALA A 2 16.96 -21.21 -2.68
N ARG A 3 16.42 -21.21 -1.45
CA ARG A 3 15.98 -19.97 -0.76
C ARG A 3 17.11 -18.95 -0.58
N ARG A 4 18.33 -19.40 -0.27
CA ARG A 4 19.50 -18.53 -0.11
C ARG A 4 19.90 -17.90 -1.44
N VAL A 5 19.97 -18.70 -2.50
CA VAL A 5 20.27 -18.22 -3.86
C VAL A 5 19.24 -17.20 -4.31
N THR A 6 17.95 -17.44 -4.05
CA THR A 6 16.88 -16.48 -4.38
C THR A 6 17.07 -15.14 -3.67
N LEU A 7 17.42 -15.14 -2.37
CA LEU A 7 17.67 -13.90 -1.63
C LEU A 7 18.89 -13.14 -2.16
N GLU A 8 19.97 -13.86 -2.49
CA GLU A 8 21.17 -13.25 -3.09
C GLU A 8 20.90 -12.66 -4.47
N LEU A 9 20.10 -13.32 -5.31
CA LEU A 9 19.67 -12.79 -6.60
C LEU A 9 18.78 -11.55 -6.45
N ALA A 10 17.84 -11.58 -5.50
CA ALA A 10 16.97 -10.45 -5.20
C ALA A 10 17.75 -9.23 -4.74
N GLU A 11 18.81 -9.39 -3.97
CA GLU A 11 19.68 -8.29 -3.52
C GLU A 11 20.56 -7.74 -4.64
N LYS A 12 21.21 -8.63 -5.42
CA LYS A 12 22.17 -8.20 -6.46
C LYS A 12 21.51 -7.63 -7.71
N HIS A 13 20.33 -8.11 -8.05
CA HIS A 13 19.62 -7.77 -9.29
C HIS A 13 18.15 -7.38 -9.03
N SER A 14 17.91 -6.56 -8.02
CA SER A 14 16.58 -6.25 -7.49
C SER A 14 15.57 -5.83 -8.57
N THR A 15 15.92 -4.93 -9.47
CA THR A 15 15.00 -4.42 -10.50
C THR A 15 14.57 -5.50 -11.49
N LEU A 16 15.53 -6.28 -12.00
CA LEU A 16 15.24 -7.38 -12.93
C LEU A 16 14.43 -8.48 -12.23
N PHE A 17 14.87 -8.87 -11.05
CA PHE A 17 14.21 -9.88 -10.23
C PHE A 17 12.76 -9.51 -9.94
N MET A 18 12.50 -8.25 -9.55
CA MET A 18 11.14 -7.76 -9.29
C MET A 18 10.26 -7.70 -10.53
N SER A 19 10.86 -7.34 -11.67
CA SER A 19 10.14 -7.36 -12.95
C SER A 19 9.73 -8.78 -13.32
N THR A 20 10.61 -9.76 -13.13
CA THR A 20 10.32 -11.17 -13.37
C THR A 20 9.22 -11.69 -12.44
N LEU A 21 9.29 -11.38 -11.15
CA LEU A 21 8.24 -11.78 -10.19
C LEU A 21 6.87 -11.19 -10.56
N ALA A 22 6.81 -9.91 -10.93
CA ALA A 22 5.57 -9.28 -11.36
C ALA A 22 4.99 -9.93 -12.62
N MET A 23 5.85 -10.28 -13.58
CA MET A 23 5.45 -11.02 -14.79
C MET A 23 4.97 -12.43 -14.47
N ASP A 24 5.66 -13.13 -13.57
CA ASP A 24 5.28 -14.48 -13.14
C ASP A 24 3.93 -14.49 -12.39
N ILE A 25 3.60 -13.43 -11.64
CA ILE A 25 2.30 -13.30 -10.99
C ILE A 25 1.19 -13.12 -12.04
N LEU A 26 1.43 -12.29 -13.07
CA LEU A 26 0.44 -11.92 -14.08
C LEU A 26 0.26 -12.98 -15.18
N HIS A 27 1.33 -13.63 -15.59
CA HIS A 27 1.38 -14.45 -16.79
C HIS A 27 1.89 -15.88 -16.52
N ALA A 28 1.77 -16.37 -15.28
CA ALA A 28 2.17 -17.71 -14.97
C ALA A 28 1.43 -18.74 -15.84
N PRO A 29 2.14 -19.74 -16.36
CA PRO A 29 1.53 -20.79 -17.18
C PRO A 29 0.56 -21.68 -16.39
N SER A 30 0.60 -21.63 -15.06
CA SER A 30 -0.30 -22.38 -14.19
C SER A 30 -0.60 -21.65 -12.89
N VAL A 31 -1.78 -21.90 -12.33
CA VAL A 31 -2.19 -21.38 -11.01
C VAL A 31 -1.23 -21.80 -9.91
N VAL A 32 -0.67 -23.01 -9.99
CA VAL A 32 0.29 -23.53 -9.01
C VAL A 32 1.55 -22.67 -9.01
N GLN A 33 2.03 -22.27 -10.17
CA GLN A 33 3.21 -21.40 -10.27
C GLN A 33 2.93 -20.01 -9.66
N SER A 34 1.77 -19.39 -9.96
CA SER A 34 1.36 -18.13 -9.33
C SER A 34 1.31 -18.26 -7.80
N GLN A 35 0.76 -19.36 -7.27
CA GLN A 35 0.75 -19.60 -5.82
C GLN A 35 2.16 -19.69 -5.22
N VAL A 36 3.08 -20.36 -5.91
CA VAL A 36 4.48 -20.50 -5.48
C VAL A 36 5.15 -19.11 -5.50
N THR A 37 4.94 -18.34 -6.57
CA THR A 37 5.50 -16.98 -6.67
C THR A 37 4.98 -16.06 -5.57
N LEU A 38 3.66 -16.07 -5.28
CA LEU A 38 3.08 -15.27 -4.18
C LEU A 38 3.68 -15.65 -2.82
N ARG A 39 3.88 -16.94 -2.55
CA ARG A 39 4.51 -17.41 -1.31
C ARG A 39 6.00 -17.05 -1.25
N LEU A 40 6.69 -17.08 -2.39
CA LEU A 40 8.07 -16.65 -2.50
C LEU A 40 8.21 -15.17 -2.18
N VAL A 41 7.32 -14.33 -2.72
CA VAL A 41 7.29 -12.89 -2.42
C VAL A 41 7.05 -12.66 -0.93
N ALA A 42 6.07 -13.34 -0.31
CA ALA A 42 5.82 -13.25 1.13
C ALA A 42 7.07 -13.63 1.94
N PHE A 43 7.79 -14.67 1.52
CA PHE A 43 9.06 -15.08 2.15
C PHE A 43 10.14 -13.99 2.03
N ILE A 44 10.28 -13.35 0.86
CA ILE A 44 11.28 -12.28 0.65
C ILE A 44 10.92 -11.05 1.50
N ILE A 45 9.65 -10.66 1.56
CA ILE A 45 9.15 -9.56 2.41
C ILE A 45 9.61 -9.79 3.86
N HIS A 46 9.39 -10.98 4.36
CA HIS A 46 9.75 -11.34 5.73
C HIS A 46 11.26 -11.32 6.00
N GLN A 47 12.08 -11.79 5.06
CA GLN A 47 13.53 -11.93 5.24
C GLN A 47 14.31 -10.65 4.91
N LYS A 48 13.93 -9.97 3.84
CA LYS A 48 14.68 -8.85 3.23
C LYS A 48 13.72 -7.74 2.74
N PRO A 49 13.00 -7.08 3.64
CA PRO A 49 11.95 -6.12 3.27
C PRO A 49 12.46 -4.96 2.40
N LEU A 50 13.68 -4.50 2.61
CA LEU A 50 14.25 -3.37 1.87
C LEU A 50 14.46 -3.67 0.38
N VAL A 51 14.63 -4.93 0.01
CA VAL A 51 14.83 -5.34 -1.40
C VAL A 51 13.59 -5.05 -2.24
N LEU A 52 12.41 -5.27 -1.68
CA LEU A 52 11.13 -5.09 -2.38
C LEU A 52 10.60 -3.65 -2.31
N TYR A 53 11.08 -2.87 -1.35
CA TYR A 53 10.54 -1.55 -1.02
C TYR A 53 10.41 -0.60 -2.23
N PRO A 54 11.41 -0.46 -3.13
CA PRO A 54 11.30 0.43 -4.29
C PRO A 54 10.27 -0.02 -5.34
N SER A 55 9.92 -1.30 -5.35
CA SER A 55 9.06 -1.91 -6.37
C SER A 55 7.65 -2.25 -5.86
N LEU A 56 7.33 -1.87 -4.62
CA LEU A 56 6.05 -2.20 -3.98
C LEU A 56 4.81 -1.85 -4.82
N PRO A 57 4.68 -0.65 -5.42
CA PRO A 57 3.50 -0.30 -6.19
C PRO A 57 3.28 -1.24 -7.38
N ARG A 58 4.35 -1.59 -8.09
CA ARG A 58 4.30 -2.50 -9.23
C ARG A 58 3.94 -3.93 -8.82
N LEU A 59 4.51 -4.38 -7.71
CA LEU A 59 4.23 -5.71 -7.16
C LEU A 59 2.78 -5.84 -6.72
N VAL A 60 2.28 -4.86 -5.96
CA VAL A 60 0.89 -4.84 -5.49
C VAL A 60 -0.08 -4.78 -6.68
N GLU A 61 0.20 -3.98 -7.69
CA GLU A 61 -0.62 -3.92 -8.90
C GLU A 61 -0.69 -5.28 -9.60
N ALA A 62 0.43 -5.99 -9.73
CA ALA A 62 0.45 -7.33 -10.31
C ALA A 62 -0.42 -8.32 -9.51
N VAL A 63 -0.33 -8.26 -8.17
CA VAL A 63 -1.16 -9.11 -7.30
C VAL A 63 -2.64 -8.78 -7.43
N VAL A 64 -3.00 -7.51 -7.42
CA VAL A 64 -4.41 -7.08 -7.56
C VAL A 64 -4.98 -7.55 -8.91
N LYS A 65 -4.23 -7.38 -9.99
CA LYS A 65 -4.63 -7.85 -11.33
C LYS A 65 -4.77 -9.37 -11.41
N SER A 66 -3.94 -10.13 -10.69
CA SER A 66 -4.05 -11.60 -10.65
C SER A 66 -5.32 -12.09 -9.95
N LEU A 67 -5.98 -11.23 -9.17
CA LEU A 67 -7.23 -11.50 -8.47
C LEU A 67 -8.47 -11.06 -9.26
N ASP A 68 -8.39 -10.98 -10.56
CA ASP A 68 -9.49 -10.59 -11.45
C ASP A 68 -10.73 -11.47 -11.19
N PRO A 69 -11.88 -10.86 -10.86
CA PRO A 69 -13.12 -11.60 -10.56
C PRO A 69 -13.70 -12.32 -11.79
N THR A 70 -13.35 -11.95 -13.00
CA THR A 70 -13.78 -12.64 -14.24
C THR A 70 -13.25 -14.07 -14.32
N HIS A 71 -12.14 -14.36 -13.63
CA HIS A 71 -11.51 -15.67 -13.53
C HIS A 71 -11.75 -16.31 -12.15
N ALA A 72 -13.00 -16.56 -11.79
CA ALA A 72 -13.44 -16.98 -10.44
C ALA A 72 -12.67 -18.19 -9.89
N MET A 73 -12.41 -19.21 -10.72
CA MET A 73 -11.68 -20.42 -10.31
C MET A 73 -10.21 -20.10 -9.97
N VAL A 74 -9.54 -19.28 -10.80
CA VAL A 74 -8.16 -18.84 -10.57
C VAL A 74 -8.09 -18.02 -9.29
N ARG A 75 -8.99 -17.03 -9.17
CA ARG A 75 -9.08 -16.17 -7.98
C ARG A 75 -9.27 -16.97 -6.70
N SER A 76 -10.20 -17.91 -6.69
CA SER A 76 -10.45 -18.79 -5.53
C SER A 76 -9.20 -19.60 -5.15
N SER A 77 -8.52 -20.15 -6.15
CA SER A 77 -7.28 -20.90 -5.95
C SER A 77 -6.13 -20.05 -5.44
N LEU A 78 -6.03 -18.78 -5.85
CA LEU A 78 -4.99 -17.85 -5.41
C LEU A 78 -5.27 -17.19 -4.06
N ALA A 79 -6.54 -17.14 -3.62
CA ALA A 79 -7.00 -16.35 -2.47
C ALA A 79 -6.15 -16.56 -1.21
N LYS A 80 -5.85 -17.81 -0.84
CA LYS A 80 -5.04 -18.12 0.35
C LYS A 80 -3.62 -17.56 0.26
N SER A 81 -2.96 -17.72 -0.88
CA SER A 81 -1.58 -17.25 -1.08
C SER A 81 -1.52 -15.73 -1.20
N ALA A 82 -2.50 -15.11 -1.85
CA ALA A 82 -2.64 -13.67 -1.93
C ALA A 82 -2.92 -13.03 -0.56
N THR A 83 -3.82 -13.63 0.24
CA THR A 83 -4.09 -13.17 1.61
C THR A 83 -2.83 -13.22 2.48
N LEU A 84 -2.07 -14.31 2.42
CA LEU A 84 -0.80 -14.42 3.13
C LEU A 84 0.15 -13.28 2.73
N MET A 85 0.33 -13.07 1.43
CA MET A 85 1.22 -12.03 0.93
C MET A 85 0.75 -10.63 1.31
N ILE A 86 -0.55 -10.32 1.20
CA ILE A 86 -1.10 -9.01 1.59
C ILE A 86 -0.89 -8.76 3.09
N ASN A 87 -1.09 -9.77 3.93
CA ASN A 87 -0.83 -9.65 5.37
C ASN A 87 0.64 -9.34 5.66
N GLU A 88 1.58 -10.03 5.01
CA GLU A 88 3.01 -9.74 5.14
C GLU A 88 3.35 -8.32 4.68
N LEU A 89 2.75 -7.86 3.58
CA LEU A 89 2.92 -6.49 3.08
C LEU A 89 2.46 -5.44 4.11
N VAL A 90 1.25 -5.61 4.64
CA VAL A 90 0.65 -4.66 5.60
C VAL A 90 1.40 -4.65 6.93
N GLN A 91 1.90 -5.79 7.37
CA GLN A 91 2.67 -5.88 8.62
C GLN A 91 4.07 -5.29 8.50
N THR A 92 4.67 -5.38 7.31
CA THR A 92 6.07 -5.00 7.09
C THR A 92 6.23 -3.56 6.63
N TYR A 93 5.29 -3.06 5.79
CA TYR A 93 5.43 -1.76 5.16
C TYR A 93 4.37 -0.77 5.65
N PRO A 94 4.75 0.27 6.41
CA PRO A 94 3.81 1.30 6.85
C PRO A 94 3.19 2.09 5.69
N THR A 95 3.79 2.04 4.49
CA THR A 95 3.26 2.63 3.26
C THR A 95 2.11 1.84 2.63
N ILE A 96 1.79 0.66 3.17
CA ILE A 96 0.70 -0.19 2.70
C ILE A 96 -0.36 -0.32 3.78
N ALA A 97 -1.61 -0.09 3.42
CA ALA A 97 -2.74 -0.25 4.32
C ALA A 97 -3.85 -1.08 3.67
N PHE A 98 -4.50 -1.91 4.44
CA PHE A 98 -5.64 -2.72 4.00
C PHE A 98 -6.82 -2.54 4.95
N HIS A 99 -8.01 -2.35 4.39
CA HIS A 99 -9.26 -2.31 5.15
C HIS A 99 -10.17 -3.48 4.79
N GLY A 100 -10.30 -4.43 5.72
CA GLY A 100 -11.03 -5.70 5.51
C GLY A 100 -12.51 -5.51 5.20
N GLY A 101 -13.19 -4.56 5.85
CA GLY A 101 -14.63 -4.32 5.66
C GLY A 101 -14.98 -3.84 4.26
N THR A 102 -14.18 -2.95 3.68
CA THR A 102 -14.38 -2.45 2.31
C THR A 102 -13.60 -3.23 1.27
N GLN A 103 -12.65 -4.07 1.67
CA GLN A 103 -11.72 -4.79 0.78
C GLN A 103 -10.86 -3.83 -0.07
N ARG A 104 -10.47 -2.69 0.51
CA ARG A 104 -9.60 -1.70 -0.13
C ARG A 104 -8.16 -1.86 0.32
N LEU A 105 -7.23 -1.78 -0.63
CA LEU A 105 -5.79 -1.79 -0.41
C LEU A 105 -5.20 -0.48 -0.90
N ALA A 106 -4.37 0.15 -0.09
CA ALA A 106 -3.68 1.39 -0.41
C ALA A 106 -2.17 1.18 -0.43
N VAL A 107 -1.48 1.83 -1.36
CA VAL A 107 -0.03 1.78 -1.51
C VAL A 107 0.49 3.19 -1.73
N GLY A 108 1.28 3.69 -0.78
CA GLY A 108 2.04 4.92 -0.93
C GLY A 108 3.24 4.72 -1.84
N THR A 109 3.52 5.71 -2.68
CA THR A 109 4.63 5.66 -3.63
C THR A 109 5.81 6.55 -3.20
N HIS A 110 6.94 6.33 -3.83
CA HIS A 110 8.13 7.16 -3.64
C HIS A 110 7.97 8.59 -4.21
N ASP A 111 7.10 8.74 -5.21
CA ASP A 111 6.89 10.01 -5.91
C ASP A 111 5.79 10.86 -5.25
N GLY A 112 5.16 10.34 -4.18
CA GLY A 112 4.16 11.07 -3.40
C GLY A 112 2.70 10.56 -3.55
N PRO A 113 2.22 10.19 -4.72
CA PRO A 113 0.86 9.67 -4.86
C PRO A 113 0.62 8.40 -4.04
N VAL A 114 -0.63 8.24 -3.58
CA VAL A 114 -1.12 6.97 -3.02
C VAL A 114 -2.09 6.33 -3.99
N VAL A 115 -1.89 5.07 -4.31
CA VAL A 115 -2.78 4.31 -5.18
C VAL A 115 -3.70 3.43 -4.35
N LEU A 116 -5.01 3.57 -4.55
CA LEU A 116 -6.03 2.74 -3.91
C LEU A 116 -6.59 1.71 -4.88
N TYR A 117 -6.72 0.49 -4.41
CA TYR A 117 -7.28 -0.64 -5.14
C TYR A 117 -8.51 -1.21 -4.43
N ASP A 118 -9.47 -1.70 -5.21
CA ASP A 118 -10.57 -2.55 -4.73
C ASP A 118 -10.24 -4.01 -5.03
N LEU A 119 -10.06 -4.80 -3.98
CA LEU A 119 -9.78 -6.23 -4.13
C LEU A 119 -11.02 -7.04 -4.54
N LYS A 120 -12.24 -6.49 -4.40
CA LYS A 120 -13.47 -7.15 -4.88
C LYS A 120 -13.51 -7.19 -6.39
N THR A 121 -13.15 -6.09 -7.02
CA THR A 121 -13.18 -5.91 -8.48
C THR A 121 -11.83 -6.16 -9.15
N GLY A 122 -10.74 -6.23 -8.36
CA GLY A 122 -9.38 -6.35 -8.91
C GLY A 122 -8.92 -5.10 -9.66
N THR A 123 -9.48 -3.93 -9.34
CA THR A 123 -9.24 -2.68 -10.08
C THR A 123 -8.62 -1.58 -9.22
N ARG A 124 -7.95 -0.65 -9.89
CA ARG A 124 -7.51 0.60 -9.27
C ARG A 124 -8.69 1.56 -9.16
N LEU A 125 -8.96 2.05 -7.94
CA LEU A 125 -10.03 2.98 -7.65
C LEU A 125 -9.62 4.44 -7.83
N TYR A 126 -8.56 4.85 -7.10
CA TYR A 126 -8.12 6.23 -7.02
C TYR A 126 -6.61 6.33 -7.06
N VAL A 127 -6.13 7.49 -7.50
CA VAL A 127 -4.78 7.97 -7.25
C VAL A 127 -4.93 9.25 -6.45
N LEU A 128 -4.53 9.24 -5.18
CA LEU A 128 -4.56 10.38 -4.30
C LEU A 128 -3.23 11.11 -4.43
N ASP A 129 -3.25 12.22 -5.12
CA ASP A 129 -2.07 13.05 -5.40
C ASP A 129 -2.09 14.29 -4.49
N GLY A 130 -1.24 14.30 -3.48
CA GLY A 130 -1.20 15.39 -2.50
C GLY A 130 0.15 15.56 -1.82
N HIS A 131 0.99 14.52 -1.79
CA HIS A 131 2.37 14.62 -1.35
C HIS A 131 3.29 14.87 -2.53
N LYS A 132 4.35 15.66 -2.31
CA LYS A 132 5.43 15.94 -3.28
C LYS A 132 6.66 15.07 -3.05
N CYS A 133 6.73 14.42 -1.89
CA CYS A 133 7.78 13.52 -1.48
C CYS A 133 7.23 12.14 -1.18
N ALA A 134 8.12 11.16 -0.99
CA ALA A 134 7.76 9.79 -0.70
C ALA A 134 6.76 9.68 0.46
N VAL A 135 5.71 8.89 0.26
CA VAL A 135 4.78 8.52 1.33
C VAL A 135 5.49 7.56 2.28
N THR A 136 5.49 7.90 3.55
CA THR A 136 6.17 7.14 4.59
C THR A 136 5.26 6.16 5.29
N ALA A 137 4.01 6.56 5.53
CA ALA A 137 2.99 5.71 6.15
C ALA A 137 1.59 6.04 5.65
N CYS A 138 0.71 5.06 5.68
CA CYS A 138 -0.70 5.25 5.42
C CYS A 138 -1.58 4.33 6.26
N SER A 139 -2.84 4.70 6.45
CA SER A 139 -3.79 3.91 7.22
C SER A 139 -5.23 4.26 6.88
N PHE A 140 -6.11 3.27 6.90
CA PHE A 140 -7.56 3.48 6.85
C PHE A 140 -8.11 3.68 8.26
N SER A 141 -9.13 4.52 8.40
CA SER A 141 -9.92 4.56 9.63
C SER A 141 -10.65 3.24 9.85
N PRO A 142 -10.97 2.88 11.12
CA PRO A 142 -11.66 1.64 11.43
C PRO A 142 -13.00 1.44 10.71
N ASP A 143 -13.68 2.54 10.37
CA ASP A 143 -14.94 2.54 9.62
C ASP A 143 -14.74 2.55 8.08
N GLY A 144 -13.49 2.64 7.60
CA GLY A 144 -13.13 2.68 6.19
C GLY A 144 -13.58 3.93 5.43
N ARG A 145 -14.08 4.96 6.13
CA ARG A 145 -14.58 6.20 5.52
C ARG A 145 -13.49 7.22 5.29
N ARG A 146 -12.38 7.12 6.03
CA ARG A 146 -11.23 8.02 5.92
C ARG A 146 -9.97 7.24 5.66
N PHE A 147 -9.04 7.92 5.04
CA PHE A 147 -7.72 7.40 4.76
C PHE A 147 -6.68 8.47 5.12
N LEU A 148 -5.61 8.06 5.76
CA LEU A 148 -4.50 8.92 6.13
C LEU A 148 -3.27 8.52 5.35
N SER A 149 -2.56 9.52 4.84
CA SER A 149 -1.22 9.36 4.30
C SER A 149 -0.28 10.38 4.94
N MET A 150 0.97 9.99 5.08
CA MET A 150 2.01 10.82 5.69
C MET A 150 3.28 10.79 4.85
N SER A 151 3.90 11.94 4.67
CA SER A 151 5.27 12.07 4.21
C SER A 151 6.14 12.63 5.33
N LEU A 152 7.15 11.87 5.75
CA LEU A 152 8.08 12.29 6.78
C LEU A 152 8.95 13.45 6.30
N ALA A 153 9.36 13.43 5.01
CA ALA A 153 10.17 14.48 4.40
C ALA A 153 9.45 15.83 4.34
N GLU A 154 8.12 15.83 4.22
CA GLU A 154 7.30 17.04 4.23
C GLU A 154 6.79 17.40 5.63
N ALA A 155 6.97 16.50 6.60
CA ALA A 155 6.35 16.58 7.92
C ALA A 155 4.83 16.82 7.85
N LEU A 156 4.16 16.17 6.88
CA LEU A 156 2.79 16.43 6.49
C LEU A 156 1.94 15.16 6.57
N VAL A 157 0.78 15.28 7.22
CA VAL A 157 -0.28 14.26 7.22
C VAL A 157 -1.44 14.79 6.39
N LEU A 158 -1.91 13.98 5.45
CA LEU A 158 -3.12 14.23 4.66
C LEU A 158 -4.24 13.29 5.11
N ILE A 159 -5.42 13.86 5.30
CA ILE A 159 -6.62 13.15 5.68
C ILE A 159 -7.61 13.23 4.51
N TRP A 160 -7.90 12.08 3.93
CA TRP A 160 -8.76 11.93 2.76
C TRP A 160 -10.12 11.39 3.19
N GLN A 161 -11.21 12.01 2.71
CA GLN A 161 -12.54 11.43 2.83
C GLN A 161 -12.77 10.43 1.70
N LEU A 162 -13.06 9.18 2.04
CA LEU A 162 -13.38 8.15 1.07
C LEU A 162 -14.88 7.95 1.00
N HIS A 163 -15.50 8.37 -0.09
CA HIS A 163 -16.94 8.21 -0.26
C HIS A 163 -17.31 6.73 -0.46
N ALA A 164 -18.40 6.32 0.19
CA ALA A 164 -18.87 4.93 0.19
C ALA A 164 -19.94 4.73 -0.88
N GLY A 165 -19.64 4.93 -2.17
CA GLY A 165 -20.69 4.60 -3.13
C GLY A 165 -20.36 4.75 -4.61
N VAL A 166 -20.76 3.76 -5.36
CA VAL A 166 -20.82 3.73 -6.82
C VAL A 166 -21.64 4.90 -7.39
N LEU A 167 -22.58 5.45 -6.62
CA LEU A 167 -23.44 6.58 -6.99
C LEU A 167 -22.70 7.92 -7.12
N ASP A 168 -21.57 8.10 -6.44
CA ASP A 168 -20.76 9.31 -6.59
C ASP A 168 -19.93 9.31 -7.89
N MET A 169 -19.65 8.14 -8.48
CA MET A 169 -19.04 8.06 -9.81
C MET A 169 -19.95 8.64 -10.91
N PHE A 170 -21.27 8.61 -10.71
CA PHE A 170 -22.26 9.16 -11.65
C PHE A 170 -22.58 10.64 -11.40
N ARG A 171 -22.20 11.20 -10.28
CA ARG A 171 -22.49 12.60 -9.93
C ARG A 171 -21.53 13.62 -10.53
N ARG A 172 -20.40 13.19 -11.08
CA ARG A 172 -19.48 14.04 -11.84
C ARG A 172 -19.26 13.49 -13.25
N PRO A 173 -20.08 13.92 -14.23
CA PRO A 173 -19.75 13.67 -15.63
C PRO A 173 -18.68 14.67 -16.03
N SER A 174 -17.43 14.33 -16.01
CA SER A 174 -16.47 14.89 -16.95
C SER A 174 -15.03 14.46 -16.66
N ARG A 175 -14.46 13.91 -17.72
CA ARG A 175 -13.04 13.82 -18.06
C ARG A 175 -12.23 12.82 -17.24
N PHE A 176 -11.95 11.75 -17.88
CA PHE A 176 -10.77 10.91 -17.70
C PHE A 176 -9.51 11.78 -17.74
N SER A 177 -9.22 12.48 -16.65
CA SER A 177 -7.93 13.08 -16.40
C SER A 177 -7.32 12.31 -15.24
N ALA A 178 -6.22 11.64 -15.49
CA ALA A 178 -5.49 10.80 -14.53
C ALA A 178 -4.78 11.61 -13.43
N ARG A 179 -5.12 12.87 -13.26
CA ARG A 179 -4.63 13.75 -12.19
C ARG A 179 -5.84 14.33 -11.48
N HIS A 180 -6.17 13.77 -10.31
CA HIS A 180 -7.08 14.46 -9.39
C HIS A 180 -6.26 15.53 -8.67
N GLU A 181 -6.61 16.80 -8.92
CA GLU A 181 -6.28 17.88 -7.99
C GLU A 181 -6.87 17.54 -6.62
N PRO A 182 -6.24 17.97 -5.51
CA PRO A 182 -6.77 17.77 -4.18
C PRO A 182 -8.17 18.37 -4.13
N SER A 183 -9.16 17.50 -4.20
CA SER A 183 -10.55 17.90 -4.10
C SER A 183 -10.82 18.42 -2.69
N SER A 184 -11.92 19.12 -2.49
CA SER A 184 -12.44 19.64 -1.21
C SER A 184 -12.49 18.62 -0.05
N ASP A 185 -12.19 17.36 -0.33
CA ASP A 185 -12.27 16.22 0.58
C ASP A 185 -10.93 15.81 1.19
N CYS A 186 -9.89 16.65 1.06
CA CYS A 186 -8.57 16.42 1.66
C CYS A 186 -8.24 17.54 2.67
N ARG A 187 -7.88 17.16 3.89
CA ARG A 187 -7.38 18.06 4.94
C ARG A 187 -5.90 17.77 5.18
N SER A 188 -5.09 18.81 5.25
CA SER A 188 -3.67 18.73 5.57
C SER A 188 -3.39 19.13 7.01
N ILE A 189 -2.47 18.42 7.65
CA ILE A 189 -1.99 18.75 9.00
C ILE A 189 -0.46 18.72 8.98
N GLN A 190 0.14 19.88 9.25
CA GLN A 190 1.58 19.97 9.45
C GLN A 190 1.94 19.42 10.83
N ILE A 191 2.95 18.56 10.92
CA ILE A 191 3.41 17.95 12.15
C ILE A 191 4.83 18.42 12.49
N HIS A 192 5.10 18.55 13.78
CA HIS A 192 6.43 18.95 14.27
C HIS A 192 7.05 17.74 14.96
N LEU A 193 8.02 17.11 14.31
CA LEU A 193 8.66 15.88 14.76
C LEU A 193 10.04 16.11 15.38
N GLY A 194 10.57 17.33 15.30
CA GLY A 194 11.93 17.64 15.77
C GLY A 194 12.98 16.71 15.14
N PRO A 195 13.96 16.23 15.92
CA PRO A 195 15.02 15.34 15.44
C PRO A 195 14.53 13.98 14.95
N ALA A 196 13.31 13.55 15.34
CA ALA A 196 12.73 12.28 14.92
C ALA A 196 12.42 12.20 13.41
N ALA A 197 12.53 13.30 12.68
CA ALA A 197 12.33 13.33 11.23
C ALA A 197 13.46 12.66 10.42
N GLN A 198 14.62 12.37 11.03
CA GLN A 198 15.78 11.77 10.36
C GLN A 198 15.90 10.28 10.69
N LEU A 199 14.98 9.47 10.14
CA LEU A 199 15.05 8.02 10.26
C LEU A 199 15.72 7.40 9.03
N SER A 200 16.52 6.35 9.24
CA SER A 200 16.95 5.49 8.14
C SER A 200 15.74 4.78 7.51
N GLN A 201 15.87 4.27 6.29
CA GLN A 201 14.79 3.53 5.64
C GLN A 201 14.37 2.28 6.45
N ALA A 202 15.34 1.59 7.06
CA ALA A 202 15.08 0.43 7.91
C ALA A 202 14.33 0.82 9.20
N ASP A 203 14.68 1.96 9.81
CA ASP A 203 14.01 2.46 11.00
C ASP A 203 12.62 2.97 10.67
N THR A 204 12.44 3.60 9.52
CA THR A 204 11.13 4.02 9.02
C THR A 204 10.16 2.85 8.93
N LEU A 205 10.58 1.71 8.38
CA LEU A 205 9.72 0.52 8.30
C LEU A 205 9.31 -0.03 9.68
N ARG A 206 10.13 0.17 10.71
CA ARG A 206 9.88 -0.39 12.05
C ARG A 206 9.19 0.59 13.00
N GLN A 207 9.45 1.88 12.83
CA GLN A 207 9.16 2.89 13.85
C GLN A 207 8.10 3.90 13.43
N VAL A 208 7.63 3.86 12.18
CA VAL A 208 6.56 4.75 11.71
C VAL A 208 5.27 3.96 11.56
N LYS A 209 4.22 4.39 12.28
CA LYS A 209 2.89 3.75 12.18
C LYS A 209 1.78 4.67 12.68
N PHE A 210 0.59 4.42 12.18
CA PHE A 210 -0.65 4.97 12.70
C PHE A 210 -1.32 3.97 13.64
N GLU A 211 -1.73 4.43 14.82
CA GLU A 211 -2.49 3.66 15.81
C GLU A 211 -3.83 4.35 16.05
N TRP A 212 -4.90 3.77 15.54
CA TRP A 212 -6.24 4.28 15.74
C TRP A 212 -6.72 4.02 17.15
N ARG A 213 -7.25 5.05 17.83
CA ARG A 213 -7.94 4.93 19.11
C ARG A 213 -9.44 4.72 18.88
N ASP A 214 -9.99 5.46 17.95
CA ASP A 214 -11.36 5.38 17.47
C ASP A 214 -11.44 5.90 16.01
N SER A 215 -12.65 6.02 15.43
CA SER A 215 -12.81 6.49 14.05
C SER A 215 -12.49 7.98 13.84
N ARG A 216 -12.25 8.75 14.91
CA ARG A 216 -12.00 10.20 14.87
C ARG A 216 -10.64 10.62 15.40
N SER A 217 -9.92 9.71 16.05
CA SER A 217 -8.62 10.01 16.65
C SER A 217 -7.61 8.92 16.33
N VAL A 218 -6.43 9.33 15.90
CA VAL A 218 -5.32 8.47 15.57
C VAL A 218 -4.04 9.00 16.23
N ARG A 219 -3.22 8.10 16.73
CA ARG A 219 -1.88 8.41 17.15
C ARG A 219 -0.91 8.07 16.03
N LEU A 220 -0.13 9.04 15.60
CA LEU A 220 1.03 8.82 14.74
C LEU A 220 2.24 8.59 15.63
N CYS A 221 2.93 7.47 15.43
CA CYS A 221 4.19 7.12 16.07
C CYS A 221 5.33 7.27 15.07
N VAL A 222 6.38 8.00 15.44
CA VAL A 222 7.60 8.18 14.65
C VAL A 222 8.79 8.05 15.58
N GLY A 223 9.43 6.89 15.63
CA GLY A 223 10.44 6.58 16.64
C GLY A 223 9.86 6.69 18.04
N GLN A 224 10.44 7.54 18.86
CA GLN A 224 9.97 7.84 20.23
C GLN A 224 8.93 8.98 20.28
N ALA A 225 8.73 9.68 19.16
CA ALA A 225 7.78 10.77 19.09
C ALA A 225 6.35 10.26 18.85
N HIS A 226 5.39 10.86 19.52
CA HIS A 226 3.97 10.54 19.36
C HIS A 226 3.17 11.81 19.14
N VAL A 227 2.41 11.84 18.05
CA VAL A 227 1.52 12.96 17.69
C VAL A 227 0.09 12.46 17.63
N ASN A 228 -0.81 13.09 18.40
CA ASN A 228 -2.23 12.79 18.29
C ASN A 228 -2.85 13.65 17.17
N VAL A 229 -3.50 13.00 16.24
CA VAL A 229 -4.14 13.63 15.08
C VAL A 229 -5.64 13.47 15.22
N GLY A 230 -6.36 14.59 15.31
CA GLY A 230 -7.81 14.61 15.25
C GLY A 230 -8.29 14.51 13.81
N VAL A 231 -9.14 13.53 13.53
CA VAL A 231 -9.65 13.20 12.19
C VAL A 231 -11.14 13.55 12.14
N VAL A 232 -11.45 14.84 12.33
CA VAL A 232 -12.83 15.34 12.31
C VAL A 232 -13.11 16.07 11.00
#